data_3ffaf0a9f249a7a98c81684f750889f7
#
_entry.id   3ffaf0a9f249a7a98c81684f750889f7
#
_cell.length_a   1.000
_cell.length_b   1.000
_cell.length_c   1.000
_cell.angle_alpha   90.00
_cell.angle_beta   90.00
_cell.angle_gamma   90.00
#
_symmetry.space_group_name_H-M   'P 1'
#
loop_
_entity.id
_entity.type
_entity.pdbx_description
1 polymer ?
#
loop_
_entity_poly.entity_id
_entity_poly.type
_entity_poly.pdbx_seq_one_letter_code
_entity_poly.pdbx_strand_id
1 'polypeptide(L)'
;MNMAQLWFRFSLGAAAVFILLLPASLRAAGCGQIKPDATDAVAAAPHNHKVILENDAVRVLEATVPLHSREVPHTHFWPSVFFEQTSGVDEPWKTVNIRWSQGGPSKGFDSSDRDRHNLLIELKNIDCQPAPAADLPATDAVKIHDPNMTVVLENAYVRVLSVRVPPGEKEPWHTHTWPAVVVYFRLPPSQRLLPDGKKVPRAELKEMQVTYDPNSQPLHSVENLGTVMYQAYRVELKPTTTVAVAKPAR
;
A
#
# COMPACT_ATOMS: atom_id res chain seq x y z
N MET A 1 -8.90 60.59 -66.92
CA MET A 1 -7.43 60.49 -66.98
C MET A 1 -6.90 60.75 -65.61
N ASN A 2 -6.47 59.68 -64.94
CA ASN A 2 -5.33 59.66 -64.06
C ASN A 2 -5.24 58.30 -63.34
N MET A 3 -4.16 57.64 -63.57
CA MET A 3 -3.82 56.39 -63.06
C MET A 3 -3.33 56.57 -61.61
N ALA A 4 -3.88 55.82 -60.65
CA ALA A 4 -3.39 55.72 -59.29
C ALA A 4 -2.74 54.34 -59.10
N GLN A 5 -1.46 54.36 -58.76
CA GLN A 5 -0.63 53.20 -58.59
C GLN A 5 -1.00 52.47 -57.26
N LEU A 6 -1.22 51.15 -57.38
CA LEU A 6 -1.49 50.26 -56.26
C LEU A 6 -0.16 49.75 -55.72
N TRP A 7 0.21 50.10 -54.48
CA TRP A 7 1.36 49.57 -53.78
C TRP A 7 0.92 48.33 -52.95
N PHE A 8 1.37 47.17 -53.37
CA PHE A 8 1.25 45.92 -52.58
C PHE A 8 2.35 45.94 -51.51
N ARG A 9 1.98 46.03 -50.22
CA ARG A 9 2.86 45.76 -49.11
C ARG A 9 2.76 44.30 -48.73
N PHE A 10 3.81 43.54 -48.98
CA PHE A 10 3.99 42.21 -48.38
C PHE A 10 4.38 42.36 -46.92
N SER A 11 3.50 41.99 -46.00
CA SER A 11 3.87 41.83 -44.59
C SER A 11 4.34 40.39 -44.37
N LEU A 12 5.64 40.23 -44.12
CA LEU A 12 6.18 38.98 -43.62
C LEU A 12 5.62 38.72 -42.17
N GLY A 13 4.69 37.82 -42.06
CA GLY A 13 4.24 37.30 -40.79
C GLY A 13 5.32 36.37 -40.22
N ALA A 14 6.00 36.78 -39.16
CA ALA A 14 6.86 35.92 -38.38
C ALA A 14 5.99 34.91 -37.61
N ALA A 15 5.99 33.65 -38.04
CA ALA A 15 5.36 32.56 -37.30
C ALA A 15 6.21 32.27 -36.06
N ALA A 16 5.76 32.75 -34.91
CA ALA A 16 6.37 32.37 -33.64
C ALA A 16 6.04 30.89 -33.35
N VAL A 17 7.05 30.02 -33.45
CA VAL A 17 6.96 28.63 -33.03
C VAL A 17 6.95 28.62 -31.51
N PHE A 18 5.79 28.49 -30.89
CA PHE A 18 5.67 28.19 -29.47
C PHE A 18 6.07 26.73 -29.26
N ILE A 19 7.33 26.52 -28.85
CA ILE A 19 7.78 25.25 -28.29
C ILE A 19 7.11 25.14 -26.92
N LEU A 20 6.00 24.40 -26.85
CA LEU A 20 5.44 23.94 -25.59
C LEU A 20 6.46 22.99 -24.93
N LEU A 21 7.27 23.54 -24.05
CA LEU A 21 8.01 22.73 -23.09
C LEU A 21 6.98 22.05 -22.18
N LEU A 22 6.58 20.84 -22.56
CA LEU A 22 5.87 19.94 -21.64
C LEU A 22 6.75 19.79 -20.40
N PRO A 23 6.22 20.02 -19.21
CA PRO A 23 7.00 19.78 -17.99
C PRO A 23 7.47 18.33 -18.05
N ALA A 24 8.77 18.14 -17.88
CA ALA A 24 9.35 16.82 -17.70
C ALA A 24 8.53 16.15 -16.59
N SER A 25 7.76 15.14 -16.97
CA SER A 25 7.01 14.33 -16.02
C SER A 25 7.98 13.96 -14.92
N LEU A 26 7.71 14.35 -13.68
CA LEU A 26 8.41 13.84 -12.52
C LEU A 26 8.33 12.31 -12.66
N ARG A 27 9.41 11.69 -13.09
CA ARG A 27 9.55 10.24 -13.00
C ARG A 27 9.40 9.94 -11.53
N ALA A 28 8.38 9.16 -11.19
CA ALA A 28 8.24 8.63 -9.85
C ALA A 28 9.59 7.99 -9.49
N ALA A 29 10.30 8.58 -8.53
CA ALA A 29 11.47 7.96 -7.94
C ALA A 29 10.95 6.65 -7.31
N GLY A 30 11.39 5.52 -7.79
CA GLY A 30 10.90 4.24 -7.29
C GLY A 30 10.94 3.09 -8.29
N CYS A 31 11.47 3.34 -9.48
CA CYS A 31 11.55 2.32 -10.50
C CYS A 31 12.95 1.73 -10.54
N GLY A 32 13.11 0.55 -10.02
CA GLY A 32 14.36 -0.17 -9.91
C GLY A 32 14.66 -0.58 -8.47
N GLN A 33 15.66 -1.42 -8.29
CA GLN A 33 16.10 -1.80 -6.94
C GLN A 33 16.68 -0.59 -6.22
N ILE A 34 15.85 0.08 -5.43
CA ILE A 34 16.27 1.15 -4.56
C ILE A 34 17.12 0.54 -3.44
N LYS A 35 18.35 1.04 -3.29
CA LYS A 35 19.17 0.70 -2.13
C LYS A 35 19.06 1.84 -1.12
N PRO A 36 18.48 1.58 0.06
CA PRO A 36 18.47 2.56 1.14
C PRO A 36 19.90 2.98 1.51
N ASP A 37 20.07 4.24 1.87
CA ASP A 37 21.31 4.79 2.38
C ASP A 37 21.20 5.16 3.87
N ALA A 38 22.16 5.90 4.41
CA ALA A 38 22.17 6.31 5.80
C ALA A 38 21.00 7.21 6.23
N THR A 39 20.22 7.73 5.28
CA THR A 39 19.02 8.53 5.55
C THR A 39 17.76 7.67 5.69
N ASP A 40 17.85 6.36 5.42
CA ASP A 40 16.72 5.43 5.60
C ASP A 40 16.13 5.52 7.01
N ALA A 41 14.82 5.42 7.10
CA ALA A 41 14.08 5.53 8.36
C ALA A 41 14.64 4.63 9.47
N VAL A 42 15.02 3.40 9.14
CA VAL A 42 15.59 2.45 10.09
C VAL A 42 17.01 2.83 10.50
N ALA A 43 17.80 3.39 9.58
CA ALA A 43 19.18 3.80 9.86
C ALA A 43 19.25 5.16 10.58
N ALA A 44 18.47 6.14 10.13
CA ALA A 44 18.48 7.50 10.66
C ALA A 44 17.69 7.65 11.96
N ALA A 45 16.57 6.93 12.11
CA ALA A 45 15.67 7.01 13.25
C ALA A 45 15.40 5.62 13.89
N PRO A 46 16.44 4.88 14.31
CA PRO A 46 16.32 3.48 14.79
C PRO A 46 15.51 3.35 16.09
N HIS A 47 15.40 4.42 16.87
CA HIS A 47 14.57 4.42 18.09
C HIS A 47 13.07 4.54 17.77
N ASN A 48 12.75 5.04 16.57
CA ASN A 48 11.37 5.26 16.16
C ASN A 48 10.88 4.18 15.18
N HIS A 49 11.78 3.53 14.42
CA HIS A 49 11.42 2.58 13.38
C HIS A 49 11.99 1.18 13.65
N LYS A 50 11.10 0.22 13.83
CA LYS A 50 11.46 -1.18 14.05
C LYS A 50 10.96 -2.02 12.87
N VAL A 51 11.87 -2.77 12.25
CA VAL A 51 11.49 -3.78 11.25
C VAL A 51 10.85 -4.96 11.97
N ILE A 52 9.60 -5.28 11.64
CA ILE A 52 8.87 -6.42 12.22
C ILE A 52 8.68 -7.57 11.23
N LEU A 53 8.79 -7.29 9.93
CA LEU A 53 8.82 -8.28 8.86
C LEU A 53 9.59 -7.71 7.67
N GLU A 54 10.46 -8.51 7.08
CA GLU A 54 11.15 -8.13 5.84
C GLU A 54 11.42 -9.35 4.96
N ASN A 55 11.21 -9.18 3.66
CA ASN A 55 11.55 -10.13 2.60
C ASN A 55 11.86 -9.38 1.30
N ASP A 56 11.95 -10.09 0.18
CA ASP A 56 12.25 -9.47 -1.12
C ASP A 56 11.12 -8.57 -1.64
N ALA A 57 9.87 -8.81 -1.24
CA ALA A 57 8.71 -8.08 -1.73
C ALA A 57 8.35 -6.86 -0.87
N VAL A 58 8.47 -6.98 0.45
CA VAL A 58 8.03 -5.97 1.40
C VAL A 58 8.97 -5.81 2.58
N ARG A 59 8.94 -4.60 3.18
CA ARG A 59 9.43 -4.33 4.53
C ARG A 59 8.28 -3.75 5.36
N VAL A 60 8.04 -4.32 6.52
CA VAL A 60 7.02 -3.81 7.44
C VAL A 60 7.69 -3.18 8.64
N LEU A 61 7.37 -1.91 8.87
CA LEU A 61 7.90 -1.11 9.96
C LEU A 61 6.81 -0.83 10.99
N GLU A 62 7.14 -1.02 12.25
CA GLU A 62 6.43 -0.41 13.37
C GLU A 62 7.12 0.92 13.67
N ALA A 63 6.39 2.03 13.58
CA ALA A 63 6.90 3.37 13.81
C ALA A 63 6.22 4.01 15.02
N THR A 64 7.01 4.39 16.02
CA THR A 64 6.52 4.98 17.27
C THR A 64 7.23 6.29 17.57
N VAL A 65 6.45 7.30 17.95
CA VAL A 65 6.97 8.58 18.46
C VAL A 65 6.28 8.85 19.79
N PRO A 66 6.96 8.66 20.91
CA PRO A 66 6.38 8.89 22.24
C PRO A 66 5.93 10.34 22.43
N LEU A 67 4.94 10.54 23.28
CA LEU A 67 4.48 11.87 23.69
C LEU A 67 5.65 12.74 24.15
N HIS A 68 5.65 14.00 23.77
CA HIS A 68 6.71 14.99 24.05
C HIS A 68 8.10 14.62 23.50
N SER A 69 8.16 13.75 22.50
CA SER A 69 9.38 13.44 21.78
C SER A 69 9.34 13.89 20.33
N ARG A 70 10.51 13.93 19.72
CA ARG A 70 10.66 14.31 18.32
C ARG A 70 11.43 13.24 17.56
N GLU A 71 10.88 12.85 16.44
CA GLU A 71 11.54 12.02 15.48
C GLU A 71 12.50 12.84 14.61
N VAL A 72 13.67 12.30 14.32
CA VAL A 72 14.64 12.96 13.45
C VAL A 72 14.24 12.86 11.96
N PRO A 73 14.69 13.80 11.11
CA PRO A 73 14.49 13.68 9.67
C PRO A 73 15.08 12.38 9.11
N HIS A 74 14.32 11.72 8.22
CA HIS A 74 14.70 10.46 7.59
C HIS A 74 14.03 10.32 6.22
N THR A 75 14.26 9.20 5.54
CA THR A 75 13.67 8.92 4.23
C THR A 75 13.00 7.54 4.23
N HIS A 76 11.76 7.47 3.74
CA HIS A 76 11.13 6.21 3.35
C HIS A 76 11.41 5.98 1.87
N PHE A 77 12.25 5.01 1.55
CA PHE A 77 12.71 4.80 0.18
C PHE A 77 11.66 4.15 -0.73
N TRP A 78 10.69 3.45 -0.15
CA TRP A 78 9.67 2.74 -0.91
C TRP A 78 8.27 3.30 -0.70
N PRO A 79 7.42 3.23 -1.71
CA PRO A 79 6.00 3.47 -1.51
C PRO A 79 5.42 2.52 -0.46
N SER A 80 4.41 2.97 0.26
CA SER A 80 3.89 2.22 1.40
C SER A 80 2.40 2.42 1.64
N VAL A 81 1.81 1.41 2.27
CA VAL A 81 0.51 1.53 2.93
C VAL A 81 0.76 1.86 4.40
N PHE A 82 0.25 2.99 4.84
CA PHE A 82 0.26 3.42 6.24
C PHE A 82 -1.01 2.99 6.94
N PHE A 83 -0.85 2.39 8.11
CA PHE A 83 -1.87 2.23 9.12
C PHE A 83 -1.55 3.20 10.25
N GLU A 84 -2.29 4.27 10.33
CA GLU A 84 -2.09 5.33 11.30
C GLU A 84 -3.10 5.18 12.43
N GLN A 85 -2.60 4.96 13.63
CA GLN A 85 -3.46 4.86 14.81
C GLN A 85 -4.03 6.24 15.16
N THR A 86 -5.35 6.33 15.24
CA THR A 86 -6.06 7.58 15.55
C THR A 86 -6.63 7.61 16.97
N SER A 87 -6.68 6.46 17.66
CA SER A 87 -7.08 6.34 19.08
C SER A 87 -5.88 6.48 20.02
N GLY A 88 -6.11 6.85 21.25
CA GLY A 88 -5.06 6.95 22.26
C GLY A 88 -4.41 5.59 22.61
N VAL A 89 -3.31 5.65 23.38
CA VAL A 89 -2.52 4.46 23.77
C VAL A 89 -3.31 3.41 24.53
N ASP A 90 -4.34 3.81 25.28
CA ASP A 90 -5.17 2.91 26.10
C ASP A 90 -6.12 2.03 25.26
N GLU A 91 -6.32 2.37 23.99
CA GLU A 91 -7.11 1.59 23.05
C GLU A 91 -6.33 1.40 21.73
N PRO A 92 -5.22 0.66 21.75
CA PRO A 92 -4.37 0.49 20.58
C PRO A 92 -5.19 -0.08 19.42
N TRP A 93 -5.09 0.60 18.27
CA TRP A 93 -5.67 0.14 17.01
C TRP A 93 -7.19 0.05 16.95
N LYS A 94 -7.93 0.70 17.85
CA LYS A 94 -9.39 0.74 17.78
C LYS A 94 -9.87 1.47 16.52
N THR A 95 -9.19 2.54 16.17
CA THR A 95 -9.45 3.30 14.95
C THR A 95 -8.16 3.51 14.19
N VAL A 96 -8.17 3.13 12.93
CA VAL A 96 -7.02 3.19 12.05
C VAL A 96 -7.38 3.98 10.80
N ASN A 97 -6.58 4.98 10.49
CA ASN A 97 -6.62 5.64 9.19
C ASN A 97 -5.64 4.94 8.25
N ILE A 98 -6.13 4.53 7.08
CA ILE A 98 -5.31 3.82 6.08
C ILE A 98 -5.10 4.74 4.89
N ARG A 99 -3.83 4.95 4.54
CA ARG A 99 -3.46 5.81 3.41
C ARG A 99 -2.28 5.26 2.64
N TRP A 100 -2.19 5.66 1.38
CA TRP A 100 -1.04 5.42 0.52
C TRP A 100 -0.02 6.54 0.66
N SER A 101 1.27 6.17 0.62
CA SER A 101 2.40 7.08 0.52
C SER A 101 3.31 6.67 -0.62
N GLN A 102 3.82 7.63 -1.37
CA GLN A 102 4.83 7.40 -2.42
C GLN A 102 6.24 7.19 -1.85
N GLY A 103 6.40 7.30 -0.53
CA GLY A 103 7.71 7.39 0.09
C GLY A 103 8.31 8.77 -0.06
N GLY A 104 9.61 8.90 0.22
CA GLY A 104 10.35 10.15 0.13
C GLY A 104 10.82 10.68 1.48
N PRO A 105 11.47 11.86 1.48
CA PRO A 105 12.02 12.45 2.70
C PRO A 105 10.92 12.91 3.66
N SER A 106 11.10 12.57 4.93
CA SER A 106 10.32 13.04 6.08
C SER A 106 11.13 14.05 6.89
N LYS A 107 10.49 15.12 7.33
CA LYS A 107 11.10 16.08 8.27
C LYS A 107 11.16 15.54 9.71
N GLY A 108 10.71 14.33 9.91
CA GLY A 108 10.42 13.77 11.22
C GLY A 108 9.10 14.32 11.77
N PHE A 109 8.70 13.78 12.89
CA PHE A 109 7.44 14.09 13.53
C PHE A 109 7.67 14.65 14.94
N ASP A 110 6.86 15.65 15.34
CA ASP A 110 6.85 16.18 16.69
C ASP A 110 5.57 15.74 17.39
N SER A 111 5.70 14.98 18.45
CA SER A 111 4.59 14.39 19.18
C SER A 111 4.27 15.20 20.44
N SER A 112 3.67 16.37 20.25
CA SER A 112 3.33 17.29 21.33
C SER A 112 1.99 16.99 22.03
N ASP A 113 1.07 16.29 21.35
CA ASP A 113 -0.32 16.10 21.75
C ASP A 113 -0.67 14.67 22.17
N ARG A 114 0.03 13.67 21.62
CA ARG A 114 -0.20 12.23 21.88
C ARG A 114 0.96 11.40 21.40
N ASP A 115 1.06 10.16 21.87
CA ASP A 115 1.90 9.14 21.25
C ASP A 115 1.45 8.91 19.80
N ARG A 116 2.41 8.65 18.93
CA ARG A 116 2.16 8.21 17.57
C ARG A 116 2.58 6.77 17.43
N HIS A 117 1.69 5.98 16.86
CA HIS A 117 1.95 4.58 16.59
C HIS A 117 1.40 4.25 15.21
N ASN A 118 2.29 3.91 14.30
CA ASN A 118 1.98 3.60 12.92
C ASN A 118 2.56 2.25 12.52
N LEU A 119 1.90 1.60 11.57
CA LEU A 119 2.44 0.47 10.85
C LEU A 119 2.60 0.86 9.39
N LEU A 120 3.77 0.63 8.82
CA LEU A 120 4.07 0.92 7.43
C LEU A 120 4.39 -0.37 6.70
N ILE A 121 3.67 -0.64 5.62
CA ILE A 121 3.98 -1.75 4.72
C ILE A 121 4.62 -1.15 3.47
N GLU A 122 5.94 -1.14 3.42
CA GLU A 122 6.74 -0.65 2.31
C GLU A 122 6.87 -1.73 1.23
N LEU A 123 6.68 -1.35 -0.02
CA LEU A 123 6.71 -2.25 -1.17
C LEU A 123 8.06 -2.13 -1.88
N LYS A 124 8.92 -3.15 -1.76
CA LYS A 124 10.32 -3.11 -2.22
C LYS A 124 10.46 -3.29 -3.74
N ASN A 125 9.58 -4.05 -4.35
CA ASN A 125 9.64 -4.40 -5.77
C ASN A 125 8.45 -3.82 -6.54
N ILE A 126 8.24 -2.52 -6.41
CA ILE A 126 7.31 -1.83 -7.28
C ILE A 126 8.04 -1.44 -8.56
N ASP A 127 7.71 -2.13 -9.65
CA ASP A 127 8.06 -1.68 -10.98
C ASP A 127 7.25 -0.42 -11.36
N CYS A 128 7.82 0.39 -12.21
CA CYS A 128 7.23 1.67 -12.63
C CYS A 128 5.87 1.55 -13.30
N GLN A 129 5.52 0.38 -13.77
CA GLN A 129 4.29 0.13 -14.50
C GLN A 129 3.47 -0.93 -13.76
N PRO A 130 2.29 -0.58 -13.26
CA PRO A 130 1.35 -1.59 -12.79
C PRO A 130 0.98 -2.49 -13.96
N ALA A 131 0.79 -3.77 -13.69
CA ALA A 131 0.24 -4.68 -14.67
C ALA A 131 -1.18 -4.24 -15.07
N PRO A 132 -1.64 -4.59 -16.28
CA PRO A 132 -3.04 -4.42 -16.63
C PRO A 132 -3.96 -5.02 -15.57
N ALA A 133 -5.16 -4.45 -15.43
CA ALA A 133 -6.13 -4.97 -14.49
C ALA A 133 -6.36 -6.46 -14.72
N ALA A 134 -6.17 -7.26 -13.69
CA ALA A 134 -6.41 -8.69 -13.78
C ALA A 134 -7.92 -8.97 -13.84
N ASP A 135 -8.30 -9.95 -14.64
CA ASP A 135 -9.65 -10.50 -14.58
C ASP A 135 -9.74 -11.43 -13.36
N LEU A 136 -10.41 -10.96 -12.31
CA LEU A 136 -10.53 -11.67 -11.05
C LEU A 136 -11.54 -12.82 -11.20
N PRO A 137 -11.27 -14.01 -10.61
CA PRO A 137 -12.22 -15.11 -10.61
C PRO A 137 -13.53 -14.70 -9.92
N ALA A 138 -14.63 -15.31 -10.32
CA ALA A 138 -15.94 -15.04 -9.71
C ALA A 138 -15.98 -15.33 -8.20
N THR A 139 -15.07 -16.15 -7.71
CA THR A 139 -14.90 -16.50 -6.28
C THR A 139 -13.98 -15.52 -5.53
N ASP A 140 -13.37 -14.53 -6.19
CA ASP A 140 -12.55 -13.53 -5.49
C ASP A 140 -13.37 -12.80 -4.43
N ALA A 141 -12.78 -12.57 -3.27
CA ALA A 141 -13.43 -11.96 -2.10
C ALA A 141 -14.21 -10.67 -2.42
N VAL A 142 -13.74 -9.89 -3.38
CA VAL A 142 -14.42 -8.65 -3.81
C VAL A 142 -15.58 -8.94 -4.76
N LYS A 143 -15.48 -10.00 -5.59
CA LYS A 143 -16.51 -10.36 -6.56
C LYS A 143 -17.74 -11.00 -5.91
N ILE A 144 -17.56 -11.75 -4.83
CA ILE A 144 -18.66 -12.38 -4.10
C ILE A 144 -19.45 -11.41 -3.23
N HIS A 145 -19.01 -10.14 -3.12
CA HIS A 145 -19.62 -9.13 -2.27
C HIS A 145 -19.77 -9.58 -0.81
N ASP A 146 -18.69 -10.13 -0.25
CA ASP A 146 -18.66 -10.55 1.15
C ASP A 146 -18.95 -9.37 2.09
N PRO A 147 -20.01 -9.41 2.91
CA PRO A 147 -20.33 -8.32 3.83
C PRO A 147 -19.25 -8.13 4.92
N ASN A 148 -18.43 -9.15 5.17
CA ASN A 148 -17.34 -9.12 6.14
C ASN A 148 -16.05 -8.53 5.57
N MET A 149 -16.00 -8.24 4.26
CA MET A 149 -14.85 -7.66 3.59
C MET A 149 -15.18 -6.36 2.87
N THR A 150 -14.43 -5.32 3.17
CA THR A 150 -14.59 -4.01 2.53
C THR A 150 -13.27 -3.54 1.97
N VAL A 151 -13.26 -3.10 0.71
CA VAL A 151 -12.11 -2.43 0.12
C VAL A 151 -11.99 -1.04 0.75
N VAL A 152 -10.92 -0.79 1.51
CA VAL A 152 -10.70 0.48 2.22
C VAL A 152 -9.65 1.36 1.54
N LEU A 153 -8.82 0.77 0.70
CA LEU A 153 -7.87 1.46 -0.17
C LEU A 153 -7.60 0.60 -1.39
N GLU A 154 -7.61 1.21 -2.56
CA GLU A 154 -7.20 0.54 -3.78
C GLU A 154 -6.52 1.52 -4.74
N ASN A 155 -5.40 1.08 -5.32
CA ASN A 155 -4.69 1.78 -6.37
C ASN A 155 -4.09 0.77 -7.36
N ALA A 156 -3.21 1.24 -8.24
CA ALA A 156 -2.57 0.39 -9.23
C ALA A 156 -1.67 -0.72 -8.63
N TYR A 157 -1.21 -0.58 -7.41
CA TYR A 157 -0.21 -1.46 -6.78
C TYR A 157 -0.76 -2.34 -5.67
N VAL A 158 -1.77 -1.88 -4.97
CA VAL A 158 -2.34 -2.59 -3.82
C VAL A 158 -3.87 -2.53 -3.80
N ARG A 159 -4.45 -3.52 -3.13
CA ARG A 159 -5.83 -3.52 -2.65
C ARG A 159 -5.80 -3.85 -1.16
N VAL A 160 -6.38 -3.00 -0.33
CA VAL A 160 -6.48 -3.22 1.11
C VAL A 160 -7.90 -3.59 1.46
N LEU A 161 -8.07 -4.79 2.00
CA LEU A 161 -9.33 -5.30 2.51
C LEU A 161 -9.38 -5.15 4.03
N SER A 162 -10.43 -4.53 4.54
CA SER A 162 -10.81 -4.63 5.96
C SER A 162 -11.66 -5.87 6.13
N VAL A 163 -11.21 -6.80 6.96
CA VAL A 163 -11.87 -8.07 7.26
C VAL A 163 -12.45 -8.02 8.66
N ARG A 164 -13.76 -8.21 8.81
CA ARG A 164 -14.47 -8.11 10.09
C ARG A 164 -15.51 -9.21 10.20
N VAL A 165 -15.20 -10.27 10.95
CA VAL A 165 -16.12 -11.40 11.15
C VAL A 165 -16.71 -11.34 12.56
N PRO A 166 -18.03 -11.15 12.70
CA PRO A 166 -18.70 -11.12 14.00
C PRO A 166 -18.53 -12.43 14.79
N PRO A 167 -18.75 -12.41 16.11
CA PRO A 167 -18.73 -13.62 16.94
C PRO A 167 -19.70 -14.69 16.44
N GLY A 168 -19.21 -15.91 16.29
CA GLY A 168 -20.01 -17.06 15.85
C GLY A 168 -20.34 -17.07 14.36
N GLU A 169 -19.91 -16.10 13.59
CA GLU A 169 -20.13 -16.02 12.14
C GLU A 169 -18.94 -16.56 11.35
N LYS A 170 -19.18 -16.79 10.07
CA LYS A 170 -18.17 -17.18 9.11
C LYS A 170 -18.31 -16.40 7.81
N GLU A 171 -17.19 -16.19 7.14
CA GLU A 171 -17.14 -15.61 5.81
C GLU A 171 -17.78 -16.55 4.78
N PRO A 172 -18.39 -16.02 3.71
CA PRO A 172 -18.68 -16.79 2.51
C PRO A 172 -17.40 -17.44 1.94
N TRP A 173 -17.57 -18.52 1.17
CA TRP A 173 -16.47 -19.17 0.47
C TRP A 173 -15.86 -18.23 -0.57
N HIS A 174 -14.56 -17.92 -0.45
CA HIS A 174 -13.86 -16.99 -1.34
C HIS A 174 -12.42 -17.40 -1.61
N THR A 175 -11.82 -16.72 -2.58
CA THR A 175 -10.41 -16.83 -2.93
C THR A 175 -9.73 -15.48 -2.85
N HIS A 176 -8.39 -15.47 -2.71
CA HIS A 176 -7.59 -14.28 -2.92
C HIS A 176 -6.58 -14.51 -4.04
N THR A 177 -6.58 -13.60 -5.00
CA THR A 177 -5.79 -13.76 -6.23
C THR A 177 -4.32 -13.42 -6.04
N TRP A 178 -4.01 -12.49 -5.15
CA TRP A 178 -2.67 -11.92 -5.02
C TRP A 178 -1.98 -12.26 -3.70
N PRO A 179 -0.63 -12.27 -3.69
CA PRO A 179 0.15 -12.26 -2.45
C PRO A 179 -0.30 -11.13 -1.53
N ALA A 180 -0.13 -11.31 -0.23
CA ALA A 180 -0.57 -10.28 0.71
C ALA A 180 0.26 -10.21 1.98
N VAL A 181 0.30 -9.01 2.58
CA VAL A 181 0.60 -8.82 3.99
C VAL A 181 -0.73 -8.79 4.75
N VAL A 182 -0.83 -9.60 5.81
CA VAL A 182 -2.01 -9.61 6.68
C VAL A 182 -1.63 -9.11 8.06
N VAL A 183 -2.38 -8.12 8.53
CA VAL A 183 -2.23 -7.52 9.87
C VAL A 183 -3.43 -7.92 10.70
N TYR A 184 -3.21 -8.64 11.80
CA TYR A 184 -4.26 -9.11 12.70
C TYR A 184 -4.43 -8.15 13.86
N PHE A 185 -5.43 -7.28 13.81
CA PHE A 185 -5.68 -6.30 14.87
C PHE A 185 -6.42 -6.89 16.06
N ARG A 186 -7.35 -7.79 15.80
CA ARG A 186 -8.07 -8.51 16.84
C ARG A 186 -8.30 -9.94 16.36
N LEU A 187 -7.81 -10.89 17.14
CA LEU A 187 -7.77 -12.29 16.73
C LEU A 187 -8.37 -13.20 17.82
N PRO A 188 -9.71 -13.30 17.87
CA PRO A 188 -10.36 -14.32 18.70
C PRO A 188 -10.04 -15.73 18.22
N PRO A 189 -10.33 -16.78 19.00
CA PRO A 189 -10.30 -18.14 18.52
C PRO A 189 -11.01 -18.25 17.17
N SER A 190 -10.32 -18.74 16.18
CA SER A 190 -10.83 -18.83 14.80
C SER A 190 -10.25 -20.00 14.06
N GLN A 191 -10.91 -20.40 12.99
CA GLN A 191 -10.45 -21.49 12.13
C GLN A 191 -10.67 -21.16 10.65
N ARG A 192 -9.79 -21.69 9.81
CA ARG A 192 -9.99 -21.70 8.37
C ARG A 192 -10.70 -22.99 7.99
N LEU A 193 -11.74 -22.87 7.19
CA LEU A 193 -12.48 -23.97 6.59
C LEU A 193 -11.97 -24.19 5.17
N LEU A 194 -11.76 -25.42 4.78
CA LEU A 194 -11.34 -25.81 3.42
C LEU A 194 -12.46 -26.60 2.73
N PRO A 195 -12.50 -26.61 1.38
CA PRO A 195 -13.57 -27.30 0.64
C PRO A 195 -13.67 -28.80 0.88
N ASP A 196 -12.59 -29.44 1.29
CA ASP A 196 -12.54 -30.85 1.67
C ASP A 196 -13.12 -31.14 3.07
N GLY A 197 -13.66 -30.12 3.74
CA GLY A 197 -14.20 -30.21 5.09
C GLY A 197 -13.15 -30.08 6.20
N LYS A 198 -11.87 -29.94 5.87
CA LYS A 198 -10.81 -29.75 6.85
C LYS A 198 -10.95 -28.40 7.54
N LYS A 199 -10.77 -28.41 8.87
CA LYS A 199 -10.73 -27.22 9.73
C LYS A 199 -9.30 -27.00 10.20
N VAL A 200 -8.76 -25.83 9.91
CA VAL A 200 -7.39 -25.44 10.30
C VAL A 200 -7.48 -24.37 11.38
N PRO A 201 -7.22 -24.72 12.65
CA PRO A 201 -7.20 -23.74 13.73
C PRO A 201 -6.13 -22.66 13.49
N ARG A 202 -6.41 -21.45 13.94
CA ARG A 202 -5.49 -20.30 13.87
C ARG A 202 -4.95 -19.93 15.26
N ALA A 203 -4.81 -20.90 16.13
CA ALA A 203 -4.41 -20.71 17.53
C ALA A 203 -2.95 -20.19 17.72
N GLU A 204 -2.12 -20.34 16.68
CA GLU A 204 -0.72 -19.89 16.74
C GLU A 204 -0.56 -18.39 16.40
N LEU A 205 -1.57 -17.75 15.82
CA LEU A 205 -1.54 -16.34 15.50
C LEU A 205 -1.86 -15.50 16.74
N LYS A 206 -1.27 -14.32 16.80
CA LYS A 206 -1.47 -13.36 17.91
C LYS A 206 -2.07 -12.05 17.39
N GLU A 207 -2.72 -11.32 18.28
CA GLU A 207 -3.10 -9.94 17.98
C GLU A 207 -1.86 -9.10 17.66
N MET A 208 -2.01 -8.14 16.76
CA MET A 208 -0.96 -7.30 16.22
C MET A 208 0.13 -8.05 15.45
N GLN A 209 -0.06 -9.34 15.20
CA GLN A 209 0.86 -10.08 14.34
C GLN A 209 0.71 -9.66 12.88
N VAL A 210 1.84 -9.55 12.21
CA VAL A 210 1.93 -9.35 10.77
C VAL A 210 2.47 -10.62 10.13
N THR A 211 1.80 -11.07 9.07
CA THR A 211 2.25 -12.22 8.27
C THR A 211 2.34 -11.85 6.81
N TYR A 212 3.21 -12.53 6.07
CA TYR A 212 3.29 -12.45 4.62
C TYR A 212 2.84 -13.77 4.01
N ASP A 213 1.91 -13.67 3.09
CA ASP A 213 1.40 -14.77 2.29
C ASP A 213 1.89 -14.58 0.85
N PRO A 214 2.88 -15.38 0.39
CA PRO A 214 3.51 -15.20 -0.91
C PRO A 214 2.65 -15.67 -2.08
N ASN A 215 1.57 -16.38 -1.80
CA ASN A 215 0.76 -17.05 -2.82
C ASN A 215 -0.68 -16.53 -2.86
N SER A 216 -1.36 -16.79 -3.96
CA SER A 216 -2.81 -16.73 -4.00
C SER A 216 -3.41 -17.71 -2.97
N GLN A 217 -4.52 -17.35 -2.37
CA GLN A 217 -5.22 -18.24 -1.46
C GLN A 217 -6.36 -18.96 -2.20
N PRO A 218 -6.36 -20.30 -2.19
CA PRO A 218 -7.45 -21.08 -2.77
C PRO A 218 -8.75 -20.89 -1.99
N LEU A 219 -9.82 -21.44 -2.50
CA LEU A 219 -11.14 -21.36 -1.90
C LEU A 219 -11.13 -21.76 -0.42
N HIS A 220 -11.60 -20.86 0.42
CA HIS A 220 -11.66 -21.04 1.88
C HIS A 220 -12.73 -20.13 2.49
N SER A 221 -12.97 -20.33 3.78
CA SER A 221 -13.78 -19.47 4.63
C SER A 221 -13.08 -19.33 5.98
N VAL A 222 -13.26 -18.24 6.68
CA VAL A 222 -12.80 -18.07 8.07
C VAL A 222 -14.01 -18.01 8.98
N GLU A 223 -13.98 -18.77 10.07
CA GLU A 223 -15.02 -18.82 11.08
C GLU A 223 -14.48 -18.25 12.40
N ASN A 224 -15.20 -17.30 12.97
CA ASN A 224 -14.91 -16.72 14.26
C ASN A 224 -15.57 -17.55 15.36
N LEU A 225 -14.79 -18.27 16.13
CA LEU A 225 -15.25 -19.13 17.24
C LEU A 225 -15.27 -18.40 18.59
N GLY A 226 -14.85 -17.13 18.62
CA GLY A 226 -14.74 -16.35 19.84
C GLY A 226 -15.97 -15.52 20.15
N THR A 227 -15.84 -14.66 21.16
CA THR A 227 -16.92 -13.79 21.67
C THR A 227 -16.74 -12.31 21.28
N VAL A 228 -15.65 -11.99 20.56
CA VAL A 228 -15.36 -10.64 20.08
C VAL A 228 -15.16 -10.65 18.58
N MET A 229 -15.25 -9.48 17.95
CA MET A 229 -15.04 -9.32 16.50
C MET A 229 -13.66 -9.83 16.10
N TYR A 230 -13.56 -10.71 15.09
CA TYR A 230 -12.32 -10.93 14.36
C TYR A 230 -12.07 -9.72 13.47
N GLN A 231 -10.88 -9.15 13.52
CA GLN A 231 -10.53 -7.97 12.72
C GLN A 231 -9.11 -8.09 12.18
N ALA A 232 -8.99 -8.05 10.87
CA ALA A 232 -7.72 -8.03 10.17
C ALA A 232 -7.76 -7.06 8.99
N TYR A 233 -6.59 -6.68 8.52
CA TYR A 233 -6.44 -6.03 7.21
C TYR A 233 -5.54 -6.90 6.33
N ARG A 234 -5.99 -7.11 5.11
CA ARG A 234 -5.25 -7.83 4.09
C ARG A 234 -4.80 -6.83 3.02
N VAL A 235 -3.49 -6.60 2.94
CA VAL A 235 -2.86 -5.75 1.92
C VAL A 235 -2.40 -6.65 0.79
N GLU A 236 -3.20 -6.75 -0.24
CA GLU A 236 -2.90 -7.53 -1.44
C GLU A 236 -1.98 -6.75 -2.36
N LEU A 237 -0.93 -7.42 -2.82
CA LEU A 237 0.10 -6.87 -3.70
C LEU A 237 -0.26 -7.20 -5.14
N LYS A 238 -0.70 -6.21 -5.91
CA LYS A 238 -1.04 -6.39 -7.33
C LYS A 238 0.24 -6.65 -8.14
N PRO A 239 0.16 -7.46 -9.20
CA PRO A 239 1.31 -7.71 -10.04
C PRO A 239 1.80 -6.43 -10.70
N THR A 240 3.10 -6.33 -10.90
CA THR A 240 3.75 -5.27 -11.65
C THR A 240 4.49 -5.87 -12.85
N THR A 241 4.65 -5.10 -13.91
CA THR A 241 5.43 -5.52 -15.08
C THR A 241 6.81 -4.91 -15.01
N THR A 242 7.86 -5.72 -15.19
CA THR A 242 9.21 -5.22 -15.43
C THR A 242 9.25 -4.51 -16.77
N VAL A 243 9.57 -3.22 -16.77
CA VAL A 243 9.92 -2.53 -18.01
C VAL A 243 11.29 -3.04 -18.44
N ALA A 244 11.33 -3.84 -19.50
CA ALA A 244 12.60 -4.19 -20.12
C ALA A 244 13.29 -2.88 -20.53
N VAL A 245 14.37 -2.52 -19.84
CA VAL A 245 15.21 -1.40 -20.24
C VAL A 245 15.76 -1.74 -21.61
N ALA A 246 15.26 -1.07 -22.65
CA ALA A 246 15.81 -1.22 -23.99
C ALA A 246 17.32 -0.89 -23.91
N LYS A 247 18.16 -1.88 -24.21
CA LYS A 247 19.60 -1.70 -24.26
C LYS A 247 19.87 -0.60 -25.31
N PRO A 248 20.59 0.47 -24.99
CA PRO A 248 20.89 1.48 -26.00
C PRO A 248 21.58 0.80 -27.18
N ALA A 249 21.09 1.07 -28.41
CA ALA A 249 21.73 0.63 -29.63
C ALA A 249 23.16 1.20 -29.63
N ARG A 250 24.14 0.33 -29.85
CA ARG A 250 25.55 0.70 -30.03
C ARG A 250 25.76 1.30 -31.42
#